data_992e9571c20f7acb4eb4c1acc87b5333
#
_entry.id   992e9571c20f7acb4eb4c1acc87b5333
#
_cell.length_a   1.000
_cell.length_b   1.000
_cell.length_c   1.000
_cell.angle_alpha   90.00
_cell.angle_beta   90.00
_cell.angle_gamma   90.00
#
_symmetry.space_group_name_H-M   'P 1'
#
loop_
_entity.id
_entity.type
_entity.pdbx_description
1 polymer ?
#
loop_
_entity_poly.entity_id
_entity_poly.type
_entity_poly.pdbx_seq_one_letter_code
_entity_poly.pdbx_strand_id
1 'polypeptide(L)'
;MPDTALHPLHRALSKLWAPVPWMLEAAILLELVLGKYLEAAIIAGLLVFNAALGFFQEGRAQATLAALKSRLALNASARRDGSWKIVPAADLVTGDLVKLSLGAVVAADVRLIEGAVLLDQSMLTGESVPIEAGPGVQTYAGALVRRGEAVAEVTATGAGTKFGRTAELVRTAHVVSSQQKAVLRVVRNLALFNGALIVALVAYGLAMAMPWAQIAPLVLTAVLASIPVALPATFTLAAAVGAQALAKLGVLPTRLSAVDEAAAMDVLCADKTGTLTNNELKVTTIHPMPGSDAAQVMGLAALTSSDGGQDPVDGAVRAAAAAHSGATNLPTLNKLIPFDPTTKMSEASATDSSGSTLRVVKGAFAAIVGLTQTSPDAATIANQLESQGLRVLAVAVGPSEALQLAGIIALSDPPRADSSALITELHTLGVRTVMVTGDAPSTATIVARAVGLDGAVAPPGPISEAVRAEDFAVFAGVLPEGKYQLVQAFQKSGHTVGMCGATAPTMRRPCAKRRWASPCRRRPTWPSRQPAWC
;
A
#
# COMPACT_ATOMS: atom_id res chain seq x y z
N MET A 1 -5.22 -12.11 -16.40
CA MET A 1 -4.89 -13.33 -17.16
C MET A 1 -4.23 -14.30 -16.21
N PRO A 2 -4.56 -15.57 -16.21
CA PRO A 2 -3.74 -16.56 -15.54
C PRO A 2 -2.33 -16.50 -16.15
N ASP A 3 -1.31 -16.44 -15.31
CA ASP A 3 0.05 -16.65 -15.76
C ASP A 3 0.05 -17.96 -16.55
N THR A 4 0.33 -17.91 -17.85
CA THR A 4 0.41 -19.11 -18.68
C THR A 4 1.53 -19.95 -18.08
N ALA A 5 1.14 -20.96 -17.32
CA ALA A 5 2.08 -21.88 -16.70
C ALA A 5 2.84 -22.58 -17.83
N LEU A 6 4.12 -22.26 -17.99
CA LEU A 6 4.99 -22.97 -18.94
C LEU A 6 4.90 -24.47 -18.69
N HIS A 7 4.80 -25.23 -19.75
CA HIS A 7 4.71 -26.70 -19.68
C HIS A 7 5.82 -27.25 -18.76
N PRO A 8 5.53 -28.20 -17.85
CA PRO A 8 6.51 -28.67 -16.84
C PRO A 8 7.83 -29.16 -17.44
N LEU A 9 7.79 -29.75 -18.64
CA LEU A 9 8.99 -30.13 -19.39
C LEU A 9 9.85 -28.94 -19.80
N HIS A 10 9.24 -27.84 -20.24
CA HIS A 10 10.00 -26.64 -20.61
C HIS A 10 10.67 -26.01 -19.37
N ARG A 11 10.01 -26.07 -18.21
CA ARG A 11 10.60 -25.63 -16.93
C ARG A 11 11.77 -26.50 -16.51
N ALA A 12 11.67 -27.82 -16.67
CA ALA A 12 12.76 -28.73 -16.35
C ALA A 12 13.96 -28.48 -17.25
N LEU A 13 13.73 -28.33 -18.56
CA LEU A 13 14.78 -28.06 -19.55
C LEU A 13 15.43 -26.68 -19.37
N SER A 14 14.68 -25.68 -18.96
CA SER A 14 15.23 -24.35 -18.68
C SER A 14 16.24 -24.34 -17.51
N LYS A 15 16.19 -25.35 -16.64
CA LYS A 15 17.15 -25.51 -15.54
C LYS A 15 18.53 -25.96 -16.02
N LEU A 16 18.63 -26.59 -17.19
CA LEU A 16 19.89 -26.93 -17.82
C LEU A 16 20.49 -25.72 -18.56
N TRP A 17 19.69 -24.68 -18.82
CA TRP A 17 20.15 -23.49 -19.54
C TRP A 17 20.59 -22.38 -18.56
N ALA A 18 21.62 -22.66 -17.78
CA ALA A 18 22.19 -21.73 -16.80
C ALA A 18 23.72 -21.93 -16.68
N PRO A 19 24.50 -20.95 -16.20
CA PRO A 19 25.96 -21.03 -16.13
C PRO A 19 26.47 -22.25 -15.37
N VAL A 20 25.83 -22.64 -14.28
CA VAL A 20 26.26 -23.81 -13.48
C VAL A 20 26.05 -25.13 -14.20
N PRO A 21 24.88 -25.47 -14.77
CA PRO A 21 24.69 -26.61 -15.65
C PRO A 21 25.70 -26.67 -16.80
N TRP A 22 25.94 -25.56 -17.51
CA TRP A 22 26.91 -25.53 -18.62
C TRP A 22 28.33 -25.93 -18.19
N MET A 23 28.75 -25.52 -16.98
CA MET A 23 30.06 -25.92 -16.45
C MET A 23 30.10 -27.42 -16.15
N LEU A 24 29.01 -28.00 -15.61
CA LEU A 24 28.91 -29.43 -15.36
C LEU A 24 28.87 -30.24 -16.69
N GLU A 25 28.15 -29.74 -17.70
CA GLU A 25 28.09 -30.32 -19.03
C GLU A 25 29.46 -30.31 -19.70
N ALA A 26 30.21 -29.20 -19.61
CA ALA A 26 31.56 -29.11 -20.11
C ALA A 26 32.51 -30.07 -19.38
N ALA A 27 32.32 -30.26 -18.08
CA ALA A 27 33.08 -31.22 -17.29
C ALA A 27 32.79 -32.67 -17.72
N ILE A 28 31.52 -33.02 -17.92
CA ILE A 28 31.11 -34.34 -18.41
C ILE A 28 31.79 -34.63 -19.76
N LEU A 29 31.74 -33.67 -20.68
CA LEU A 29 32.37 -33.80 -22.00
C LEU A 29 33.89 -34.04 -21.87
N LEU A 30 34.55 -33.29 -21.00
CA LEU A 30 35.98 -33.42 -20.79
C LEU A 30 36.35 -34.79 -20.21
N GLU A 31 35.64 -35.28 -19.19
CA GLU A 31 35.88 -36.60 -18.59
C GLU A 31 35.62 -37.75 -19.58
N LEU A 32 34.61 -37.60 -20.46
CA LEU A 32 34.36 -38.55 -21.53
C LEU A 32 35.52 -38.58 -22.54
N VAL A 33 36.08 -37.44 -22.92
CA VAL A 33 37.24 -37.35 -23.80
C VAL A 33 38.50 -37.95 -23.17
N LEU A 34 38.64 -37.83 -21.86
CA LEU A 34 39.74 -38.43 -21.08
C LEU A 34 39.55 -39.94 -20.81
N GLY A 35 38.42 -40.52 -21.23
CA GLY A 35 38.11 -41.94 -21.03
C GLY A 35 37.68 -42.29 -19.61
N LYS A 36 37.35 -41.31 -18.78
CA LYS A 36 36.99 -41.47 -17.38
C LYS A 36 35.47 -41.56 -17.20
N TYR A 37 34.89 -42.65 -17.68
CA TYR A 37 33.43 -42.84 -17.75
C TYR A 37 32.75 -42.83 -16.38
N LEU A 38 33.39 -43.34 -15.32
CA LEU A 38 32.83 -43.37 -13.99
C LEU A 38 32.68 -41.94 -13.40
N GLU A 39 33.71 -41.11 -13.58
CA GLU A 39 33.71 -39.72 -13.12
C GLU A 39 32.69 -38.90 -13.90
N ALA A 40 32.59 -39.07 -15.22
CA ALA A 40 31.56 -38.46 -16.05
C ALA A 40 30.15 -38.85 -15.61
N ALA A 41 29.91 -40.13 -15.26
CA ALA A 41 28.62 -40.60 -14.75
C ALA A 41 28.25 -39.99 -13.39
N ILE A 42 29.21 -39.81 -12.48
CA ILE A 42 29.00 -39.16 -11.18
C ILE A 42 28.60 -37.68 -11.38
N ILE A 43 29.30 -36.96 -12.28
CA ILE A 43 29.01 -35.56 -12.58
C ILE A 43 27.63 -35.43 -13.25
N ALA A 44 27.26 -36.33 -14.15
CA ALA A 44 25.95 -36.38 -14.78
C ALA A 44 24.85 -36.65 -13.74
N GLY A 45 25.08 -37.56 -12.79
CA GLY A 45 24.19 -37.80 -11.66
C GLY A 45 24.00 -36.56 -10.79
N LEU A 46 25.06 -35.81 -10.53
CA LEU A 46 25.02 -34.55 -9.79
C LEU A 46 24.22 -33.46 -10.55
N LEU A 47 24.40 -33.36 -11.87
CA LEU A 47 23.63 -32.44 -12.72
C LEU A 47 22.13 -32.73 -12.67
N VAL A 48 21.75 -34.00 -12.83
CA VAL A 48 20.34 -34.45 -12.74
C VAL A 48 19.77 -34.18 -11.34
N PHE A 49 20.51 -34.50 -10.29
CA PHE A 49 20.12 -34.27 -8.92
C PHE A 49 19.87 -32.78 -8.64
N ASN A 50 20.79 -31.91 -9.08
CA ASN A 50 20.65 -30.47 -8.92
C ASN A 50 19.45 -29.91 -9.72
N ALA A 51 19.24 -30.38 -10.95
CA ALA A 51 18.08 -29.96 -11.75
C ALA A 51 16.77 -30.41 -11.10
N ALA A 52 16.69 -31.63 -10.57
CA ALA A 52 15.54 -32.15 -9.86
C ALA A 52 15.28 -31.35 -8.56
N LEU A 53 16.32 -31.13 -7.76
CA LEU A 53 16.22 -30.35 -6.53
C LEU A 53 15.71 -28.93 -6.80
N GLY A 54 16.28 -28.25 -7.80
CA GLY A 54 15.84 -26.92 -8.24
C GLY A 54 14.39 -26.90 -8.71
N PHE A 55 13.95 -27.92 -9.46
CA PHE A 55 12.58 -28.05 -9.91
C PHE A 55 11.59 -28.22 -8.74
N PHE A 56 11.89 -29.11 -7.79
CA PHE A 56 11.04 -29.32 -6.62
C PHE A 56 10.97 -28.08 -5.72
N GLN A 57 12.09 -27.41 -5.49
CA GLN A 57 12.14 -26.20 -4.65
C GLN A 57 11.36 -25.05 -5.28
N GLU A 58 11.53 -24.82 -6.59
CA GLU A 58 10.78 -23.77 -7.30
C GLU A 58 9.29 -24.10 -7.35
N GLY A 59 8.93 -25.37 -7.55
CA GLY A 59 7.53 -25.80 -7.50
C GLY A 59 6.87 -25.49 -6.15
N ARG A 60 7.54 -25.77 -5.03
CA ARG A 60 7.06 -25.40 -3.70
C ARG A 60 6.94 -23.90 -3.50
N ALA A 61 7.94 -23.13 -3.92
CA ALA A 61 7.91 -21.67 -3.82
C ALA A 61 6.75 -21.07 -4.63
N GLN A 62 6.54 -21.55 -5.86
CA GLN A 62 5.44 -21.09 -6.71
C GLN A 62 4.07 -21.48 -6.17
N ALA A 63 3.90 -22.69 -5.63
CA ALA A 63 2.65 -23.11 -5.01
C ALA A 63 2.29 -22.23 -3.80
N THR A 64 3.28 -21.90 -2.96
CA THR A 64 3.09 -20.97 -1.84
C THR A 64 2.69 -19.58 -2.33
N LEU A 65 3.36 -19.06 -3.36
CA LEU A 65 3.03 -17.76 -3.95
C LEU A 65 1.64 -17.74 -4.59
N ALA A 66 1.25 -18.81 -5.28
CA ALA A 66 -0.08 -18.93 -5.89
C ALA A 66 -1.18 -18.94 -4.82
N ALA A 67 -1.00 -19.68 -3.74
CA ALA A 67 -1.92 -19.70 -2.61
C ALA A 67 -2.03 -18.32 -1.92
N LEU A 68 -0.94 -17.54 -1.88
CA LEU A 68 -0.95 -16.18 -1.36
C LEU A 68 -1.62 -15.20 -2.34
N LYS A 69 -1.34 -15.31 -3.64
CA LYS A 69 -1.98 -14.49 -4.68
C LYS A 69 -3.49 -14.68 -4.73
N SER A 70 -4.00 -15.89 -4.58
CA SER A 70 -5.46 -16.17 -4.58
C SER A 70 -6.20 -15.48 -3.43
N ARG A 71 -5.54 -15.29 -2.28
CA ARG A 71 -6.11 -14.54 -1.14
C ARG A 71 -6.12 -13.02 -1.33
N LEU A 72 -5.32 -12.50 -2.25
CA LEU A 72 -5.20 -11.08 -2.59
C LEU A 72 -6.01 -10.70 -3.83
N ALA A 73 -6.70 -11.65 -4.47
CA ALA A 73 -7.50 -11.39 -5.66
C ALA A 73 -8.60 -10.38 -5.36
N LEU A 74 -8.74 -9.37 -6.21
CA LEU A 74 -9.88 -8.45 -6.21
C LEU A 74 -11.13 -9.24 -6.58
N ASN A 75 -12.20 -9.02 -5.82
CA ASN A 75 -13.50 -9.59 -6.11
C ASN A 75 -14.43 -8.50 -6.67
N ALA A 76 -15.32 -8.89 -7.57
CA ALA A 76 -16.39 -8.05 -8.09
C ALA A 76 -17.74 -8.72 -7.85
N SER A 77 -18.78 -7.92 -7.68
CA SER A 77 -20.17 -8.42 -7.68
C SER A 77 -20.67 -8.41 -9.12
N ALA A 78 -20.80 -9.59 -9.72
CA ALA A 78 -21.29 -9.75 -11.10
C ALA A 78 -22.66 -10.44 -11.12
N ARG A 79 -23.52 -10.05 -12.06
CA ARG A 79 -24.84 -10.66 -12.25
C ARG A 79 -24.70 -11.86 -13.17
N ARG A 80 -24.92 -13.06 -12.61
CA ARG A 80 -24.88 -14.32 -13.35
C ARG A 80 -26.09 -15.16 -13.02
N ASP A 81 -26.71 -15.74 -14.02
CA ASP A 81 -27.95 -16.54 -13.88
C ASP A 81 -29.07 -15.77 -13.16
N GLY A 82 -29.18 -14.46 -13.44
CA GLY A 82 -30.20 -13.60 -12.84
C GLY A 82 -29.92 -13.13 -11.39
N SER A 83 -28.87 -13.63 -10.74
CA SER A 83 -28.51 -13.31 -9.36
C SER A 83 -27.12 -12.63 -9.24
N TRP A 84 -26.95 -11.78 -8.22
CA TRP A 84 -25.66 -11.16 -7.91
C TRP A 84 -24.75 -12.16 -7.19
N LYS A 85 -23.58 -12.44 -7.76
CA LYS A 85 -22.56 -13.34 -7.22
C LYS A 85 -21.24 -12.62 -7.07
N ILE A 86 -20.52 -12.89 -5.99
CA ILE A 86 -19.15 -12.40 -5.82
C ILE A 86 -18.22 -13.32 -6.60
N VAL A 87 -17.57 -12.79 -7.62
CA VAL A 87 -16.64 -13.52 -8.49
C VAL A 87 -15.25 -12.87 -8.41
N PRO A 88 -14.16 -13.65 -8.57
CA PRO A 88 -12.83 -13.08 -8.75
C PRO A 88 -12.81 -12.12 -9.96
N ALA A 89 -12.11 -11.00 -9.84
CA ALA A 89 -11.96 -10.04 -10.95
C ALA A 89 -11.34 -10.66 -12.21
N ALA A 90 -10.56 -11.73 -12.04
CA ALA A 90 -9.96 -12.49 -13.14
C ALA A 90 -10.99 -13.24 -14.01
N ASP A 91 -12.17 -13.54 -13.45
CA ASP A 91 -13.23 -14.28 -14.10
C ASP A 91 -14.27 -13.38 -14.79
N LEU A 92 -14.07 -12.05 -14.74
CA LEU A 92 -14.92 -11.09 -15.45
C LEU A 92 -14.64 -11.14 -16.95
N VAL A 93 -15.72 -11.12 -17.72
CA VAL A 93 -15.68 -11.03 -19.19
C VAL A 93 -16.39 -9.77 -19.67
N THR A 94 -16.06 -9.33 -20.87
CA THR A 94 -16.76 -8.21 -21.53
C THR A 94 -18.23 -8.54 -21.70
N GLY A 95 -19.12 -7.60 -21.34
CA GLY A 95 -20.57 -7.78 -21.32
C GLY A 95 -21.13 -8.23 -19.96
N ASP A 96 -20.28 -8.60 -18.97
CA ASP A 96 -20.78 -8.86 -17.60
C ASP A 96 -21.39 -7.60 -17.00
N LEU A 97 -22.53 -7.75 -16.31
CA LEU A 97 -23.08 -6.70 -15.46
C LEU A 97 -22.45 -6.77 -14.08
N VAL A 98 -21.85 -5.66 -13.65
CA VAL A 98 -21.22 -5.57 -12.33
C VAL A 98 -21.89 -4.49 -11.48
N LYS A 99 -22.00 -4.76 -10.20
CA LYS A 99 -22.51 -3.82 -9.22
C LYS A 99 -21.34 -3.06 -8.60
N LEU A 100 -21.36 -1.75 -8.73
CA LEU A 100 -20.45 -0.83 -8.10
C LEU A 100 -21.12 -0.31 -6.83
N SER A 101 -20.52 -0.56 -5.71
CA SER A 101 -20.96 -0.05 -4.42
C SER A 101 -19.77 0.58 -3.70
N LEU A 102 -20.11 1.38 -2.74
CA LEU A 102 -19.19 2.16 -1.96
C LEU A 102 -18.02 1.34 -1.38
N GLY A 103 -16.81 1.90 -1.45
CA GLY A 103 -15.57 1.24 -1.07
C GLY A 103 -15.11 0.15 -2.06
N ALA A 104 -15.91 -0.15 -3.08
CA ALA A 104 -15.50 -1.09 -4.13
C ALA A 104 -14.44 -0.46 -5.03
N VAL A 105 -13.42 -1.24 -5.36
CA VAL A 105 -12.50 -0.91 -6.45
C VAL A 105 -13.08 -1.47 -7.74
N VAL A 106 -13.24 -0.63 -8.74
CA VAL A 106 -13.71 -1.03 -10.07
C VAL A 106 -12.73 -2.06 -10.65
N ALA A 107 -13.20 -3.29 -10.85
CA ALA A 107 -12.35 -4.44 -11.17
C ALA A 107 -11.96 -4.55 -12.65
N ALA A 108 -12.71 -3.90 -13.54
CA ALA A 108 -12.53 -3.89 -14.99
C ALA A 108 -12.90 -2.50 -15.54
N ASP A 109 -12.62 -2.22 -16.81
CA ASP A 109 -13.18 -1.01 -17.43
C ASP A 109 -14.67 -1.24 -17.67
N VAL A 110 -15.51 -0.31 -17.24
CA VAL A 110 -16.96 -0.45 -17.27
C VAL A 110 -17.66 0.81 -17.76
N ARG A 111 -18.87 0.64 -18.29
CA ARG A 111 -19.81 1.72 -18.63
C ARG A 111 -21.00 1.64 -17.67
N LEU A 112 -21.34 2.72 -17.01
CA LEU A 112 -22.50 2.78 -16.12
C LEU A 112 -23.79 2.68 -16.91
N ILE A 113 -24.73 1.83 -16.45
CA ILE A 113 -26.05 1.63 -17.06
C ILE A 113 -27.12 2.28 -16.21
N GLU A 114 -27.03 2.10 -14.88
CA GLU A 114 -28.06 2.54 -13.93
C GLU A 114 -27.39 3.00 -12.65
N GLY A 115 -28.01 3.99 -11.97
CA GLY A 115 -27.51 4.56 -10.72
C GLY A 115 -26.46 5.67 -10.94
N ALA A 116 -25.91 6.16 -9.85
CA ALA A 116 -24.88 7.19 -9.87
C ALA A 116 -23.85 6.94 -8.76
N VAL A 117 -22.57 7.17 -9.06
CA VAL A 117 -21.47 6.98 -8.14
C VAL A 117 -20.48 8.15 -8.20
N LEU A 118 -19.89 8.48 -7.07
CA LEU A 118 -18.75 9.37 -6.99
C LEU A 118 -17.48 8.51 -7.05
N LEU A 119 -16.65 8.74 -8.07
CA LEU A 119 -15.48 7.93 -8.38
C LEU A 119 -14.20 8.71 -8.12
N ASP A 120 -13.31 8.14 -7.35
CA ASP A 120 -11.93 8.58 -7.24
C ASP A 120 -11.10 7.87 -8.30
N GLN A 121 -10.70 8.61 -9.30
CA GLN A 121 -9.86 8.14 -10.41
C GLN A 121 -8.42 8.66 -10.30
N SER A 122 -8.03 9.22 -9.18
CA SER A 122 -6.71 9.82 -8.96
C SER A 122 -5.55 8.89 -9.30
N MET A 123 -5.75 7.59 -9.12
CA MET A 123 -4.80 6.55 -9.52
C MET A 123 -4.54 6.46 -11.02
N LEU A 124 -5.52 6.83 -11.81
CA LEU A 124 -5.50 6.68 -13.27
C LEU A 124 -5.12 7.98 -13.95
N THR A 125 -5.69 9.08 -13.48
CA THR A 125 -5.56 10.41 -14.07
C THR A 125 -4.50 11.27 -13.39
N GLY A 126 -4.18 10.98 -12.13
CA GLY A 126 -3.34 11.82 -11.27
C GLY A 126 -4.09 13.00 -10.64
N GLU A 127 -5.36 13.20 -10.99
CA GLU A 127 -6.21 14.25 -10.45
C GLU A 127 -6.93 13.77 -9.19
N SER A 128 -6.83 14.54 -8.12
CA SER A 128 -7.39 14.18 -6.81
C SER A 128 -8.88 14.49 -6.66
N VAL A 129 -9.49 15.13 -7.66
CA VAL A 129 -10.92 15.51 -7.60
C VAL A 129 -11.77 14.30 -8.00
N PRO A 130 -12.66 13.82 -7.13
CA PRO A 130 -13.59 12.75 -7.49
C PRO A 130 -14.57 13.22 -8.57
N ILE A 131 -14.94 12.32 -9.46
CA ILE A 131 -15.83 12.58 -10.59
C ILE A 131 -17.19 11.95 -10.31
N GLU A 132 -18.28 12.71 -10.45
CA GLU A 132 -19.62 12.13 -10.47
C GLU A 132 -19.86 11.43 -11.81
N ALA A 133 -20.25 10.16 -11.74
CA ALA A 133 -20.53 9.32 -12.89
C ALA A 133 -21.95 8.76 -12.80
N GLY A 134 -22.74 9.06 -13.82
CA GLY A 134 -24.09 8.54 -14.02
C GLY A 134 -24.18 7.61 -15.24
N PRO A 135 -25.40 7.21 -15.66
CA PRO A 135 -25.61 6.33 -16.79
C PRO A 135 -24.92 6.84 -18.07
N GLY A 136 -24.29 5.93 -18.82
CA GLY A 136 -23.54 6.22 -20.04
C GLY A 136 -22.08 6.62 -19.82
N VAL A 137 -21.69 7.01 -18.61
CA VAL A 137 -20.30 7.39 -18.29
C VAL A 137 -19.43 6.14 -18.21
N GLN A 138 -18.23 6.22 -18.80
CA GLN A 138 -17.24 5.16 -18.73
C GLN A 138 -16.27 5.41 -17.58
N THR A 139 -16.01 4.36 -16.80
CA THR A 139 -14.98 4.36 -15.75
C THR A 139 -14.03 3.18 -15.91
N TYR A 140 -12.88 3.26 -15.25
CA TYR A 140 -11.74 2.40 -15.54
C TYR A 140 -11.36 1.54 -14.34
N ALA A 141 -10.78 0.37 -14.63
CA ALA A 141 -10.23 -0.53 -13.63
C ALA A 141 -9.26 0.19 -12.70
N GLY A 142 -9.46 0.07 -11.39
CA GLY A 142 -8.66 0.74 -10.36
C GLY A 142 -9.29 2.01 -9.78
N ALA A 143 -10.37 2.55 -10.35
CA ALA A 143 -11.14 3.63 -9.73
C ALA A 143 -11.78 3.14 -8.42
N LEU A 144 -11.87 4.03 -7.42
CA LEU A 144 -12.47 3.72 -6.14
C LEU A 144 -13.84 4.41 -6.03
N VAL A 145 -14.88 3.64 -5.72
CA VAL A 145 -16.22 4.20 -5.46
C VAL A 145 -16.23 4.88 -4.09
N ARG A 146 -16.38 6.19 -4.07
CA ARG A 146 -16.42 7.02 -2.85
C ARG A 146 -17.82 7.23 -2.29
N ARG A 147 -18.84 7.18 -3.15
CA ARG A 147 -20.26 7.37 -2.78
C ARG A 147 -21.16 6.75 -3.84
N GLY A 148 -22.38 6.36 -3.43
CA GLY A 148 -23.43 5.87 -4.32
C GLY A 148 -23.31 4.39 -4.68
N GLU A 149 -24.23 3.98 -5.53
CA GLU A 149 -24.33 2.63 -6.07
C GLU A 149 -24.75 2.71 -7.54
N ALA A 150 -24.16 1.87 -8.38
CA ALA A 150 -24.49 1.79 -9.80
C ALA A 150 -24.36 0.37 -10.34
N VAL A 151 -25.10 0.09 -11.40
CA VAL A 151 -24.90 -1.08 -12.23
C VAL A 151 -24.16 -0.65 -13.49
N ALA A 152 -23.14 -1.41 -13.85
CA ALA A 152 -22.29 -1.10 -14.98
C ALA A 152 -21.99 -2.35 -15.81
N GLU A 153 -21.79 -2.17 -17.10
CA GLU A 153 -21.38 -3.20 -18.05
C GLU A 153 -19.86 -3.20 -18.23
N VAL A 154 -19.25 -4.36 -18.19
CA VAL A 154 -17.82 -4.54 -18.41
C VAL A 154 -17.49 -4.32 -19.89
N THR A 155 -16.64 -3.33 -20.19
CA THR A 155 -16.23 -2.98 -21.56
C THR A 155 -14.85 -3.53 -21.94
N ALA A 156 -13.93 -3.69 -20.96
CA ALA A 156 -12.64 -4.31 -21.18
C ALA A 156 -12.10 -4.94 -19.89
N THR A 157 -11.35 -6.05 -20.02
CA THR A 157 -10.79 -6.80 -18.89
C THR A 157 -9.27 -7.02 -19.01
N GLY A 158 -8.62 -7.31 -17.91
CA GLY A 158 -7.20 -7.70 -17.87
C GLY A 158 -6.26 -6.71 -18.55
N ALA A 159 -5.39 -7.18 -19.42
CA ALA A 159 -4.44 -6.35 -20.16
C ALA A 159 -5.10 -5.37 -21.16
N GLY A 160 -6.37 -5.61 -21.52
CA GLY A 160 -7.14 -4.72 -22.40
C GLY A 160 -7.64 -3.45 -21.70
N THR A 161 -7.65 -3.40 -20.36
CA THR A 161 -8.07 -2.22 -19.61
C THR A 161 -7.05 -1.10 -19.72
N LYS A 162 -7.52 0.14 -19.57
CA LYS A 162 -6.64 1.32 -19.55
C LYS A 162 -5.52 1.21 -18.52
N PHE A 163 -5.82 0.63 -17.36
CA PHE A 163 -4.84 0.36 -16.31
C PHE A 163 -3.97 -0.87 -16.61
N GLY A 164 -4.54 -1.92 -17.19
CA GLY A 164 -3.84 -3.17 -17.52
C GLY A 164 -2.67 -2.97 -18.45
N ARG A 165 -2.81 -2.12 -19.47
CA ARG A 165 -1.71 -1.74 -20.39
C ARG A 165 -0.54 -1.08 -19.66
N THR A 166 -0.82 -0.20 -18.70
CA THR A 166 0.21 0.47 -17.90
C THR A 166 0.85 -0.49 -16.90
N ALA A 167 0.08 -1.41 -16.32
CA ALA A 167 0.57 -2.43 -15.40
C ALA A 167 1.49 -3.44 -16.09
N GLU A 168 1.23 -3.77 -17.35
CA GLU A 168 2.07 -4.68 -18.14
C GLU A 168 3.46 -4.07 -18.42
N LEU A 169 3.53 -2.77 -18.72
CA LEU A 169 4.81 -2.04 -18.86
C LEU A 169 5.64 -2.03 -17.57
N VAL A 170 4.97 -2.08 -16.42
CA VAL A 170 5.65 -2.15 -15.10
C VAL A 170 6.06 -3.58 -14.75
N ARG A 171 5.29 -4.59 -15.18
CA ARG A 171 5.56 -6.01 -14.93
C ARG A 171 6.82 -6.50 -15.62
N THR A 172 7.14 -5.94 -16.79
CA THR A 172 8.34 -6.27 -17.57
C THR A 172 9.63 -5.65 -17.02
N ALA A 173 9.55 -4.73 -16.06
CA ALA A 173 10.72 -4.15 -15.42
C ALA A 173 11.32 -5.13 -14.39
N HIS A 174 12.30 -5.91 -14.81
CA HIS A 174 13.09 -6.77 -13.92
C HIS A 174 13.93 -5.93 -12.97
N VAL A 175 13.58 -5.93 -11.69
CA VAL A 175 14.39 -5.32 -10.62
C VAL A 175 15.16 -6.43 -9.91
N VAL A 176 16.49 -6.40 -10.04
CA VAL A 176 17.38 -7.34 -9.32
C VAL A 176 17.38 -6.99 -7.83
N SER A 177 17.04 -7.94 -6.96
CA SER A 177 17.04 -7.79 -5.49
C SER A 177 18.44 -7.42 -4.97
N SER A 178 18.52 -6.68 -3.85
CA SER A 178 19.79 -6.37 -3.18
C SER A 178 20.52 -7.63 -2.74
N GLN A 179 19.79 -8.65 -2.34
CA GLN A 179 20.36 -9.93 -1.96
C GLN A 179 20.84 -10.73 -3.15
N GLN A 180 20.13 -10.73 -4.27
CA GLN A 180 20.69 -11.31 -5.51
C GLN A 180 22.03 -10.66 -5.87
N LYS A 181 22.16 -9.33 -5.68
CA LYS A 181 23.45 -8.63 -5.85
C LYS A 181 24.49 -9.08 -4.82
N ALA A 182 24.09 -9.32 -3.57
CA ALA A 182 24.98 -9.82 -2.52
C ALA A 182 25.46 -11.25 -2.84
N VAL A 183 24.54 -12.14 -3.21
CA VAL A 183 24.86 -13.52 -3.64
C VAL A 183 25.81 -13.50 -4.85
N LEU A 184 25.50 -12.69 -5.87
CA LEU A 184 26.37 -12.54 -7.04
C LEU A 184 27.77 -12.01 -6.66
N ARG A 185 27.86 -11.12 -5.66
CA ARG A 185 29.16 -10.62 -5.16
C ARG A 185 29.95 -11.74 -4.48
N VAL A 186 29.29 -12.54 -3.63
CA VAL A 186 29.92 -13.70 -2.99
C VAL A 186 30.40 -14.71 -4.04
N VAL A 187 29.55 -15.06 -5.00
CA VAL A 187 29.91 -15.98 -6.11
C VAL A 187 31.07 -15.42 -6.91
N ARG A 188 31.07 -14.14 -7.24
CA ARG A 188 32.17 -13.49 -7.96
C ARG A 188 33.48 -13.54 -7.16
N ASN A 189 33.45 -13.21 -5.87
CA ASN A 189 34.64 -13.22 -5.02
C ASN A 189 35.18 -14.63 -4.86
N LEU A 190 34.32 -15.64 -4.72
CA LEU A 190 34.69 -17.03 -4.66
C LEU A 190 35.31 -17.51 -6.00
N ALA A 191 34.72 -17.10 -7.12
CA ALA A 191 35.25 -17.42 -8.45
C ALA A 191 36.62 -16.78 -8.68
N LEU A 192 36.85 -15.56 -8.22
CA LEU A 192 38.16 -14.90 -8.31
C LEU A 192 39.22 -15.63 -7.45
N PHE A 193 38.86 -15.96 -6.19
CA PHE A 193 39.76 -16.69 -5.30
C PHE A 193 40.13 -18.08 -5.86
N ASN A 194 39.12 -18.84 -6.28
CA ASN A 194 39.38 -20.16 -6.89
C ASN A 194 40.08 -20.06 -8.23
N GLY A 195 39.83 -19.04 -9.05
CA GLY A 195 40.56 -18.76 -10.27
C GLY A 195 42.07 -18.55 -10.00
N ALA A 196 42.41 -17.79 -8.96
CA ALA A 196 43.81 -17.62 -8.55
C ALA A 196 44.44 -18.94 -8.09
N LEU A 197 43.71 -19.76 -7.33
CA LEU A 197 44.16 -21.10 -6.93
C LEU A 197 44.38 -22.02 -8.11
N ILE A 198 43.50 -22.01 -9.11
CA ILE A 198 43.62 -22.79 -10.34
C ILE A 198 44.86 -22.37 -11.13
N VAL A 199 45.10 -21.05 -11.25
CA VAL A 199 46.33 -20.54 -11.91
C VAL A 199 47.58 -21.02 -11.16
N ALA A 200 47.57 -20.94 -9.82
CA ALA A 200 48.69 -21.43 -9.01
C ALA A 200 48.90 -22.96 -9.18
N LEU A 201 47.81 -23.75 -9.23
CA LEU A 201 47.82 -25.19 -9.45
C LEU A 201 48.43 -25.54 -10.82
N VAL A 202 48.02 -24.84 -11.89
CA VAL A 202 48.55 -25.02 -13.23
C VAL A 202 50.02 -24.64 -13.27
N ALA A 203 50.40 -23.50 -12.70
CA ALA A 203 51.80 -23.06 -12.65
C ALA A 203 52.68 -24.06 -11.89
N TYR A 204 52.21 -24.61 -10.77
CA TYR A 204 52.89 -25.64 -10.01
C TYR A 204 53.03 -26.93 -10.82
N GLY A 205 51.97 -27.42 -11.47
CA GLY A 205 52.00 -28.61 -12.30
C GLY A 205 53.00 -28.48 -13.47
N LEU A 206 53.04 -27.32 -14.13
CA LEU A 206 54.01 -27.04 -15.19
C LEU A 206 55.44 -26.98 -14.65
N ALA A 207 55.68 -26.36 -13.50
CA ALA A 207 56.99 -26.31 -12.86
C ALA A 207 57.50 -27.69 -12.46
N MET A 208 56.61 -28.61 -12.09
CA MET A 208 56.93 -30.01 -11.77
C MET A 208 56.96 -30.92 -13.00
N ALA A 209 56.86 -30.36 -14.22
CA ALA A 209 56.81 -31.09 -15.48
C ALA A 209 55.70 -32.18 -15.51
N MET A 210 54.58 -31.97 -14.84
CA MET A 210 53.46 -32.91 -14.83
C MET A 210 52.79 -32.96 -16.22
N PRO A 211 52.40 -34.14 -16.70
CA PRO A 211 51.68 -34.27 -17.97
C PRO A 211 50.26 -33.65 -17.82
N TRP A 212 49.76 -33.05 -18.91
CA TRP A 212 48.43 -32.44 -18.95
C TRP A 212 47.30 -33.39 -18.54
N ALA A 213 47.45 -34.68 -18.79
CA ALA A 213 46.49 -35.70 -18.37
C ALA A 213 46.34 -35.80 -16.85
N GLN A 214 47.30 -35.30 -16.06
CA GLN A 214 47.23 -35.23 -14.61
C GLN A 214 46.77 -33.83 -14.13
N ILE A 215 47.20 -32.76 -14.82
CA ILE A 215 46.83 -31.38 -14.47
C ILE A 215 45.33 -31.12 -14.74
N ALA A 216 44.82 -31.57 -15.90
CA ALA A 216 43.46 -31.28 -16.33
C ALA A 216 42.37 -31.76 -15.35
N PRO A 217 42.41 -32.99 -14.82
CA PRO A 217 41.45 -33.45 -13.81
C PRO A 217 41.51 -32.66 -12.50
N LEU A 218 42.71 -32.25 -12.05
CA LEU A 218 42.89 -31.45 -10.86
C LEU A 218 42.27 -30.06 -11.02
N VAL A 219 42.50 -29.42 -12.18
CA VAL A 219 41.87 -28.13 -12.52
C VAL A 219 40.35 -28.27 -12.57
N LEU A 220 39.85 -29.31 -13.23
CA LEU A 220 38.43 -29.57 -13.33
C LEU A 220 37.78 -29.76 -11.95
N THR A 221 38.41 -30.58 -11.11
CA THR A 221 37.95 -30.79 -9.72
C THR A 221 37.94 -29.48 -8.93
N ALA A 222 38.95 -28.63 -9.07
CA ALA A 222 39.02 -27.33 -8.42
C ALA A 222 37.93 -26.39 -8.94
N VAL A 223 37.63 -26.38 -10.24
CA VAL A 223 36.52 -25.61 -10.83
C VAL A 223 35.17 -26.09 -10.27
N LEU A 224 34.91 -27.39 -10.26
CA LEU A 224 33.68 -27.97 -9.75
C LEU A 224 33.48 -27.69 -8.27
N ALA A 225 34.53 -27.81 -7.45
CA ALA A 225 34.51 -27.52 -6.03
C ALA A 225 34.23 -26.03 -5.72
N SER A 226 34.51 -25.13 -6.68
CA SER A 226 34.32 -23.70 -6.51
C SER A 226 32.87 -23.23 -6.72
N ILE A 227 31.97 -24.07 -7.22
CA ILE A 227 30.61 -23.69 -7.54
C ILE A 227 29.72 -23.88 -6.33
N PRO A 228 29.19 -22.82 -5.71
CA PRO A 228 28.29 -22.93 -4.54
C PRO A 228 26.86 -23.30 -4.98
N VAL A 229 26.69 -24.53 -5.47
CA VAL A 229 25.43 -25.03 -6.05
C VAL A 229 24.26 -24.92 -5.08
N ALA A 230 24.49 -25.14 -3.78
CA ALA A 230 23.46 -25.11 -2.76
C ALA A 230 22.97 -23.70 -2.41
N LEU A 231 23.80 -22.66 -2.58
CA LEU A 231 23.53 -21.32 -2.10
C LEU A 231 22.24 -20.69 -2.69
N PRO A 232 22.00 -20.65 -4.00
CA PRO A 232 20.76 -20.10 -4.56
C PRO A 232 19.51 -20.89 -4.16
N ALA A 233 19.67 -22.20 -4.03
CA ALA A 233 18.58 -23.10 -3.73
C ALA A 233 18.13 -22.97 -2.27
N THR A 234 19.07 -22.99 -1.32
CA THR A 234 18.79 -22.80 0.11
C THR A 234 18.21 -21.43 0.39
N PHE A 235 18.68 -20.40 -0.32
CA PHE A 235 18.17 -19.04 -0.24
C PHE A 235 16.69 -18.97 -0.64
N THR A 236 16.31 -19.55 -1.79
CA THR A 236 14.91 -19.56 -2.25
C THR A 236 14.01 -20.32 -1.28
N LEU A 237 14.51 -21.44 -0.72
CA LEU A 237 13.78 -22.21 0.27
C LEU A 237 13.56 -21.41 1.57
N ALA A 238 14.61 -20.76 2.07
CA ALA A 238 14.51 -19.91 3.27
C ALA A 238 13.49 -18.77 3.09
N ALA A 239 13.52 -18.08 1.94
CA ALA A 239 12.55 -17.05 1.60
C ALA A 239 11.11 -17.59 1.53
N ALA A 240 10.91 -18.80 0.98
CA ALA A 240 9.61 -19.44 0.91
C ALA A 240 9.07 -19.82 2.30
N VAL A 241 9.92 -20.35 3.18
CA VAL A 241 9.57 -20.66 4.58
C VAL A 241 9.24 -19.37 5.34
N GLY A 242 10.06 -18.33 5.18
CA GLY A 242 9.80 -17.01 5.75
C GLY A 242 8.46 -16.42 5.28
N ALA A 243 8.16 -16.49 3.98
CA ALA A 243 6.87 -16.06 3.43
C ALA A 243 5.69 -16.83 4.04
N GLN A 244 5.84 -18.14 4.25
CA GLN A 244 4.82 -18.97 4.90
C GLN A 244 4.62 -18.59 6.38
N ALA A 245 5.70 -18.31 7.10
CA ALA A 245 5.64 -17.85 8.49
C ALA A 245 4.92 -16.49 8.60
N LEU A 246 5.27 -15.52 7.74
CA LEU A 246 4.61 -14.23 7.65
C LEU A 246 3.12 -14.36 7.30
N ALA A 247 2.76 -15.28 6.39
CA ALA A 247 1.37 -15.54 6.02
C ALA A 247 0.52 -16.04 7.21
N LYS A 248 1.10 -16.86 8.10
CA LYS A 248 0.44 -17.29 9.34
C LYS A 248 0.16 -16.12 10.29
N LEU A 249 1.04 -15.11 10.30
CA LEU A 249 0.86 -13.86 11.04
C LEU A 249 -0.04 -12.85 10.31
N GLY A 250 -0.56 -13.23 9.12
CA GLY A 250 -1.45 -12.39 8.34
C GLY A 250 -0.75 -11.40 7.41
N VAL A 251 0.56 -11.44 7.30
CA VAL A 251 1.33 -10.68 6.33
C VAL A 251 1.45 -11.50 5.05
N LEU A 252 1.00 -10.95 3.92
CA LEU A 252 0.96 -11.64 2.63
C LEU A 252 2.00 -11.03 1.68
N PRO A 253 3.22 -11.55 1.60
CA PRO A 253 4.22 -11.05 0.67
C PRO A 253 3.79 -11.32 -0.77
N THR A 254 3.90 -10.33 -1.64
CA THR A 254 3.57 -10.45 -3.07
C THR A 254 4.71 -11.04 -3.88
N ARG A 255 5.92 -11.03 -3.32
CA ARG A 255 7.16 -11.58 -3.90
C ARG A 255 8.02 -12.19 -2.81
N LEU A 256 8.75 -13.26 -3.11
CA LEU A 256 9.66 -13.89 -2.15
C LEU A 256 10.80 -12.96 -1.72
N SER A 257 11.33 -12.17 -2.67
CA SER A 257 12.37 -11.17 -2.35
C SER A 257 11.90 -10.10 -1.34
N ALA A 258 10.59 -9.90 -1.20
CA ALA A 258 10.04 -8.96 -0.26
C ALA A 258 10.30 -9.35 1.21
N VAL A 259 10.41 -10.65 1.50
CA VAL A 259 10.73 -11.15 2.86
C VAL A 259 12.12 -10.69 3.27
N ASP A 260 13.07 -10.83 2.38
CA ASP A 260 14.46 -10.47 2.63
C ASP A 260 14.68 -8.97 2.67
N GLU A 261 13.99 -8.25 1.78
CA GLU A 261 14.02 -6.78 1.75
C GLU A 261 13.43 -6.20 3.03
N ALA A 262 12.38 -6.83 3.60
CA ALA A 262 11.83 -6.44 4.88
C ALA A 262 12.81 -6.66 6.03
N ALA A 263 13.50 -7.80 6.02
CA ALA A 263 14.50 -8.12 7.05
C ALA A 263 15.73 -7.20 7.00
N ALA A 264 16.03 -6.63 5.81
CA ALA A 264 17.15 -5.71 5.62
C ALA A 264 16.75 -4.23 5.70
N MET A 265 15.48 -3.93 6.02
CA MET A 265 14.97 -2.57 6.12
C MET A 265 15.57 -1.84 7.32
N ASP A 266 16.10 -0.66 7.09
CA ASP A 266 16.67 0.23 8.12
C ASP A 266 15.91 1.57 8.25
N VAL A 267 15.08 1.91 7.25
CA VAL A 267 14.20 3.09 7.28
C VAL A 267 12.78 2.70 6.90
N LEU A 268 11.81 3.06 7.74
CA LEU A 268 10.39 2.91 7.48
C LEU A 268 9.74 4.28 7.31
N CYS A 269 9.25 4.58 6.11
CA CYS A 269 8.37 5.71 5.85
C CYS A 269 6.93 5.31 6.18
N ALA A 270 6.36 5.86 7.23
CA ALA A 270 4.99 5.57 7.68
C ALA A 270 4.04 6.70 7.27
N ASP A 271 2.96 6.35 6.58
CA ASP A 271 1.85 7.29 6.36
C ASP A 271 1.13 7.55 7.69
N LYS A 272 0.60 8.75 7.88
CA LYS A 272 -0.18 9.09 9.07
C LYS A 272 -1.53 8.36 9.06
N THR A 273 -2.35 8.65 8.05
CA THR A 273 -3.78 8.31 8.03
C THR A 273 -4.01 6.83 7.75
N GLY A 274 -4.69 6.15 8.67
CA GLY A 274 -5.01 4.73 8.56
C GLY A 274 -3.81 3.78 8.74
N THR A 275 -2.64 4.31 9.10
CA THR A 275 -1.43 3.57 9.41
C THR A 275 -1.03 3.84 10.85
N LEU A 276 -0.57 5.04 11.17
CA LEU A 276 -0.28 5.46 12.54
C LEU A 276 -1.55 5.85 13.31
N THR A 277 -2.61 6.22 12.59
CA THR A 277 -3.92 6.57 13.11
C THR A 277 -4.98 5.56 12.69
N ASN A 278 -6.14 5.59 13.34
CA ASN A 278 -7.24 4.66 13.10
C ASN A 278 -7.95 4.89 11.75
N ASN A 279 -7.74 6.03 11.08
CA ASN A 279 -8.57 6.52 9.98
C ASN A 279 -10.05 6.64 10.36
N GLU A 280 -10.30 6.97 11.61
CA GLU A 280 -11.62 7.17 12.18
C GLU A 280 -11.68 8.56 12.80
N LEU A 281 -12.29 9.49 12.09
CA LEU A 281 -12.54 10.81 12.67
C LEU A 281 -13.50 10.67 13.87
N LYS A 282 -13.16 11.35 14.95
CA LYS A 282 -14.00 11.45 16.14
C LYS A 282 -14.16 12.91 16.53
N VAL A 283 -15.36 13.27 16.97
CA VAL A 283 -15.59 14.57 17.62
C VAL A 283 -14.90 14.54 18.97
N THR A 284 -13.95 15.44 19.18
CA THR A 284 -13.14 15.53 20.41
C THR A 284 -13.62 16.65 21.33
N THR A 285 -14.08 17.74 20.73
CA THR A 285 -14.49 18.94 21.48
C THR A 285 -15.66 19.61 20.79
N ILE A 286 -16.60 20.10 21.58
CA ILE A 286 -17.75 20.88 21.14
C ILE A 286 -17.73 22.19 21.92
N HIS A 287 -17.71 23.30 21.21
CA HIS A 287 -17.81 24.63 21.78
C HIS A 287 -19.14 25.27 21.35
N PRO A 288 -20.18 25.21 22.18
CA PRO A 288 -21.43 25.92 21.92
C PRO A 288 -21.21 27.44 21.96
N MET A 289 -21.92 28.17 21.10
CA MET A 289 -21.99 29.62 21.16
C MET A 289 -23.14 30.06 22.05
N PRO A 290 -23.15 31.33 22.50
CA PRO A 290 -24.24 31.87 23.33
C PRO A 290 -25.62 31.59 22.71
N GLY A 291 -26.51 31.00 23.49
CA GLY A 291 -27.86 30.61 23.06
C GLY A 291 -28.01 29.17 22.56
N SER A 292 -26.93 28.40 22.54
CA SER A 292 -26.94 26.99 22.19
C SER A 292 -26.23 26.14 23.25
N ASP A 293 -26.56 24.85 23.32
CA ASP A 293 -25.86 23.87 24.13
C ASP A 293 -25.17 22.79 23.24
N ALA A 294 -24.35 21.96 23.84
CA ALA A 294 -23.60 20.95 23.09
C ALA A 294 -24.50 19.93 22.38
N ALA A 295 -25.62 19.54 22.99
CA ALA A 295 -26.58 18.62 22.42
C ALA A 295 -27.29 19.24 21.20
N GLN A 296 -27.64 20.52 21.30
CA GLN A 296 -28.23 21.30 20.22
C GLN A 296 -27.26 21.44 19.03
N VAL A 297 -26.00 21.82 19.28
CA VAL A 297 -24.97 21.93 18.23
C VAL A 297 -24.81 20.60 17.52
N MET A 298 -24.72 19.49 18.25
CA MET A 298 -24.58 18.17 17.66
C MET A 298 -25.83 17.71 16.90
N GLY A 299 -27.03 18.02 17.42
CA GLY A 299 -28.27 17.74 16.73
C GLY A 299 -28.40 18.50 15.39
N LEU A 300 -28.07 19.78 15.37
CA LEU A 300 -28.05 20.61 14.17
C LEU A 300 -26.98 20.10 13.15
N ALA A 301 -25.80 19.74 13.65
CA ALA A 301 -24.77 19.17 12.83
C ALA A 301 -25.19 17.83 12.22
N ALA A 302 -25.91 17.00 12.95
CA ALA A 302 -26.45 15.73 12.47
C ALA A 302 -27.50 15.91 11.36
N LEU A 303 -28.35 16.94 11.45
CA LEU A 303 -29.34 17.28 10.39
C LEU A 303 -28.67 17.61 9.06
N THR A 304 -27.45 18.14 9.08
CA THR A 304 -26.65 18.47 7.89
C THR A 304 -25.69 17.35 7.48
N SER A 305 -25.81 16.18 8.10
CA SER A 305 -24.97 15.01 7.85
C SER A 305 -25.77 13.91 7.14
N SER A 306 -25.25 13.39 6.05
CA SER A 306 -25.90 12.35 5.24
C SER A 306 -26.11 11.06 6.04
N ASP A 307 -27.31 10.48 5.92
CA ASP A 307 -27.65 9.17 6.49
C ASP A 307 -27.22 8.05 5.54
N GLY A 308 -26.39 7.13 6.02
CA GLY A 308 -25.82 6.06 5.17
C GLY A 308 -24.72 6.55 4.24
N GLY A 309 -24.36 7.83 4.27
CA GLY A 309 -23.17 8.37 3.62
C GLY A 309 -21.90 7.86 4.30
N GLN A 310 -20.82 7.74 3.53
CA GLN A 310 -19.51 7.25 4.02
C GLN A 310 -18.50 8.38 4.12
N ASP A 311 -18.99 9.61 4.17
CA ASP A 311 -18.14 10.71 4.58
C ASP A 311 -17.73 10.49 6.04
N PRO A 312 -16.41 10.39 6.34
CA PRO A 312 -15.92 10.15 7.70
C PRO A 312 -16.33 11.26 8.68
N VAL A 313 -16.52 12.49 8.18
CA VAL A 313 -16.98 13.64 8.99
C VAL A 313 -18.42 13.46 9.39
N ASP A 314 -19.29 13.14 8.44
CA ASP A 314 -20.71 12.89 8.71
C ASP A 314 -20.89 11.70 9.66
N GLY A 315 -20.11 10.63 9.46
CA GLY A 315 -20.10 9.47 10.36
C GLY A 315 -19.72 9.85 11.80
N ALA A 316 -18.66 10.63 11.97
CA ALA A 316 -18.19 11.09 13.27
C ALA A 316 -19.21 12.00 13.97
N VAL A 317 -19.81 12.94 13.22
CA VAL A 317 -20.83 13.86 13.74
C VAL A 317 -22.07 13.10 14.17
N ARG A 318 -22.55 12.15 13.36
CA ARG A 318 -23.76 11.35 13.71
C ARG A 318 -23.51 10.45 14.92
N ALA A 319 -22.33 9.83 15.00
CA ALA A 319 -21.98 9.01 16.16
C ALA A 319 -21.93 9.86 17.45
N ALA A 320 -21.35 11.05 17.37
CA ALA A 320 -21.30 11.96 18.51
C ALA A 320 -22.69 12.51 18.88
N ALA A 321 -23.55 12.84 17.91
CA ALA A 321 -24.91 13.27 18.15
C ALA A 321 -25.74 12.18 18.85
N ALA A 322 -25.60 10.92 18.46
CA ALA A 322 -26.26 9.81 19.13
C ALA A 322 -25.81 9.63 20.59
N ALA A 323 -24.53 9.92 20.89
CA ALA A 323 -23.99 9.90 22.24
C ALA A 323 -24.47 11.10 23.12
N HIS A 324 -24.80 12.23 22.52
CA HIS A 324 -25.29 13.44 23.15
C HIS A 324 -26.84 13.57 23.05
N SER A 325 -27.54 12.45 23.11
CA SER A 325 -29.01 12.39 23.07
C SER A 325 -29.62 13.17 24.26
N GLY A 326 -30.25 14.30 23.97
CA GLY A 326 -30.86 15.19 24.99
C GLY A 326 -31.23 16.54 24.42
N ALA A 327 -30.97 16.81 23.16
CA ALA A 327 -31.38 18.04 22.52
C ALA A 327 -32.91 18.14 22.48
N THR A 328 -33.46 19.10 23.18
CA THR A 328 -34.86 19.47 23.08
C THR A 328 -35.05 20.48 21.95
N ASN A 329 -36.15 20.37 21.20
CA ASN A 329 -36.52 21.31 20.14
C ASN A 329 -35.60 21.33 18.88
N LEU A 330 -35.09 20.19 18.46
CA LEU A 330 -34.46 20.12 17.15
C LEU A 330 -35.48 20.31 16.02
N PRO A 331 -35.16 21.10 14.98
CA PRO A 331 -36.06 21.27 13.85
C PRO A 331 -36.15 19.95 13.04
N THR A 332 -37.28 19.75 12.38
CA THR A 332 -37.53 18.59 11.54
C THR A 332 -36.91 18.79 10.17
N LEU A 333 -36.10 17.85 9.72
CA LEU A 333 -35.42 17.90 8.42
C LEU A 333 -36.43 17.82 7.26
N ASN A 334 -36.40 18.78 6.35
CA ASN A 334 -37.17 18.79 5.11
C ASN A 334 -36.34 18.35 3.92
N LYS A 335 -35.14 18.92 3.78
CA LYS A 335 -34.23 18.63 2.64
C LYS A 335 -32.78 18.75 3.08
N LEU A 336 -31.96 17.80 2.66
CA LEU A 336 -30.51 17.82 2.86
C LEU A 336 -29.82 18.11 1.53
N ILE A 337 -28.86 19.03 1.55
CA ILE A 337 -27.88 19.25 0.49
C ILE A 337 -26.54 18.72 1.03
N PRO A 338 -25.98 17.63 0.48
CA PRO A 338 -24.72 17.05 0.93
C PRO A 338 -23.55 18.02 0.82
N PHE A 339 -22.43 17.67 1.44
CA PHE A 339 -21.21 18.47 1.42
C PHE A 339 -20.73 18.71 -0.02
N ASP A 340 -20.51 19.96 -0.35
CA ASP A 340 -19.94 20.43 -1.61
C ASP A 340 -18.50 20.94 -1.37
N PRO A 341 -17.50 20.35 -2.01
CA PRO A 341 -16.10 20.79 -1.90
C PRO A 341 -15.86 22.24 -2.35
N THR A 342 -16.69 22.77 -3.26
CA THR A 342 -16.58 24.14 -3.77
C THR A 342 -16.96 25.17 -2.73
N THR A 343 -18.11 24.94 -2.09
CA THR A 343 -18.62 25.81 -1.00
C THR A 343 -18.05 25.46 0.37
N LYS A 344 -17.45 24.27 0.49
CA LYS A 344 -16.89 23.69 1.73
C LYS A 344 -17.90 23.56 2.86
N MET A 345 -19.17 23.33 2.54
CA MET A 345 -20.25 23.17 3.51
C MET A 345 -21.31 22.18 3.04
N SER A 346 -22.07 21.65 4.00
CA SER A 346 -23.35 20.95 3.82
C SER A 346 -24.48 21.79 4.38
N GLU A 347 -25.68 21.62 3.85
CA GLU A 347 -26.83 22.45 4.18
C GLU A 347 -28.09 21.61 4.40
N ALA A 348 -28.93 21.98 5.33
CA ALA A 348 -30.25 21.42 5.54
C ALA A 348 -31.31 22.51 5.64
N SER A 349 -32.43 22.29 4.95
CA SER A 349 -33.66 23.01 5.21
C SER A 349 -34.46 22.22 6.23
N ALA A 350 -34.89 22.85 7.30
CA ALA A 350 -35.61 22.21 8.39
C ALA A 350 -36.75 23.14 8.90
N THR A 351 -37.77 22.57 9.54
CA THR A 351 -38.89 23.31 10.13
C THR A 351 -38.82 23.23 11.64
N ASP A 352 -38.90 24.37 12.32
CA ASP A 352 -38.92 24.43 13.77
C ASP A 352 -40.31 24.07 14.36
N SER A 353 -40.40 24.04 15.68
CA SER A 353 -41.65 23.76 16.38
C SER A 353 -42.75 24.82 16.17
N SER A 354 -42.40 26.00 15.67
CA SER A 354 -43.35 27.09 15.33
C SER A 354 -43.87 26.99 13.88
N GLY A 355 -43.34 26.05 13.06
CA GLY A 355 -43.64 25.92 11.64
C GLY A 355 -42.78 26.81 10.74
N SER A 356 -41.81 27.53 11.29
CA SER A 356 -40.91 28.40 10.53
C SER A 356 -39.79 27.59 9.86
N THR A 357 -39.48 27.92 8.60
CA THR A 357 -38.40 27.29 7.88
C THR A 357 -37.05 27.86 8.30
N LEU A 358 -36.18 27.01 8.76
CA LEU A 358 -34.80 27.31 9.12
C LEU A 358 -33.83 26.72 8.11
N ARG A 359 -32.73 27.43 7.91
CA ARG A 359 -31.56 26.98 7.21
C ARG A 359 -30.51 26.57 8.25
N VAL A 360 -29.98 25.34 8.14
CA VAL A 360 -28.91 24.85 8.98
C VAL A 360 -27.73 24.57 8.07
N VAL A 361 -26.54 25.03 8.44
CA VAL A 361 -25.32 24.82 7.66
C VAL A 361 -24.18 24.29 8.54
N LYS A 362 -23.38 23.36 8.00
CA LYS A 362 -22.19 22.83 8.64
C LYS A 362 -21.06 22.81 7.63
N GLY A 363 -19.87 23.29 8.00
CA GLY A 363 -18.75 23.31 7.09
C GLY A 363 -17.45 23.82 7.70
N ALA A 364 -16.48 24.09 6.84
CA ALA A 364 -15.22 24.70 7.25
C ALA A 364 -15.49 26.04 7.96
N PHE A 365 -14.80 26.30 9.08
CA PHE A 365 -15.02 27.49 9.89
C PHE A 365 -15.04 28.77 9.06
N ALA A 366 -14.03 28.98 8.21
CA ALA A 366 -13.95 30.18 7.37
C ALA A 366 -15.14 30.34 6.37
N ALA A 367 -15.70 29.24 5.88
CA ALA A 367 -16.85 29.27 4.96
C ALA A 367 -18.13 29.66 5.68
N ILE A 368 -18.36 29.11 6.88
CA ILE A 368 -19.58 29.36 7.65
C ILE A 368 -19.56 30.75 8.26
N VAL A 369 -18.43 31.21 8.77
CA VAL A 369 -18.25 32.54 9.35
C VAL A 369 -18.58 33.66 8.37
N GLY A 370 -18.25 33.45 7.07
CA GLY A 370 -18.63 34.39 6.01
C GLY A 370 -20.16 34.57 5.81
N LEU A 371 -20.97 33.64 6.35
CA LEU A 371 -22.45 33.67 6.26
C LEU A 371 -23.11 34.12 7.56
N THR A 372 -22.36 34.34 8.63
CA THR A 372 -22.89 34.64 9.97
C THR A 372 -22.34 35.96 10.48
N GLN A 373 -23.06 36.57 11.46
CA GLN A 373 -22.46 37.63 12.26
C GLN A 373 -21.51 37.00 13.27
N THR A 374 -20.22 37.24 13.09
CA THR A 374 -19.19 36.55 13.87
C THR A 374 -18.85 37.25 15.16
N SER A 375 -18.78 36.50 16.28
CA SER A 375 -18.12 36.93 17.50
C SER A 375 -16.58 36.81 17.38
N PRO A 376 -15.79 37.80 17.82
CA PRO A 376 -14.32 37.69 17.85
C PRO A 376 -13.83 36.46 18.63
N ASP A 377 -14.58 36.03 19.64
CA ASP A 377 -14.26 34.87 20.46
C ASP A 377 -14.30 33.56 19.65
N ALA A 378 -15.22 33.43 18.69
CA ALA A 378 -15.33 32.24 17.85
C ALA A 378 -14.07 32.03 16.98
N ALA A 379 -13.54 33.11 16.44
CA ALA A 379 -12.31 33.04 15.65
C ALA A 379 -11.09 32.64 16.51
N THR A 380 -11.02 33.16 17.74
CA THR A 380 -9.95 32.79 18.68
C THR A 380 -10.01 31.32 19.06
N ILE A 381 -11.22 30.82 19.38
CA ILE A 381 -11.45 29.39 19.69
C ILE A 381 -11.09 28.50 18.49
N ALA A 382 -11.53 28.85 17.29
CA ALA A 382 -11.23 28.07 16.10
C ALA A 382 -9.73 28.01 15.83
N ASN A 383 -9.01 29.13 15.87
CA ASN A 383 -7.55 29.20 15.70
C ASN A 383 -6.81 28.38 16.78
N GLN A 384 -7.28 28.42 18.02
CA GLN A 384 -6.70 27.61 19.11
C GLN A 384 -6.86 26.12 18.84
N LEU A 385 -8.03 25.67 18.41
CA LEU A 385 -8.29 24.27 18.08
C LEU A 385 -7.49 23.82 16.84
N GLU A 386 -7.41 24.66 15.81
CA GLU A 386 -6.60 24.40 14.63
C GLU A 386 -5.10 24.33 14.98
N SER A 387 -4.62 25.18 15.89
CA SER A 387 -3.23 25.13 16.36
C SER A 387 -2.90 23.84 17.12
N GLN A 388 -3.92 23.18 17.68
CA GLN A 388 -3.82 21.84 18.29
C GLN A 388 -3.92 20.71 17.25
N GLY A 389 -3.95 21.01 15.95
CA GLY A 389 -4.04 20.04 14.88
C GLY A 389 -5.40 19.39 14.69
N LEU A 390 -6.45 19.98 15.28
CA LEU A 390 -7.81 19.51 15.16
C LEU A 390 -8.45 20.05 13.88
N ARG A 391 -9.29 19.26 13.25
CA ARG A 391 -10.12 19.72 12.14
C ARG A 391 -11.35 20.44 12.72
N VAL A 392 -11.48 21.72 12.40
CA VAL A 392 -12.52 22.57 12.93
C VAL A 392 -13.65 22.74 11.94
N LEU A 393 -14.88 22.50 12.41
CA LEU A 393 -16.12 22.75 11.69
C LEU A 393 -16.97 23.74 12.49
N ALA A 394 -17.67 24.60 11.77
CA ALA A 394 -18.68 25.47 12.33
C ALA A 394 -20.09 24.99 11.96
N VAL A 395 -21.03 25.21 12.84
CA VAL A 395 -22.45 24.92 12.65
C VAL A 395 -23.24 26.21 12.87
N ALA A 396 -24.10 26.57 11.93
CA ALA A 396 -24.95 27.75 12.03
C ALA A 396 -26.39 27.42 11.67
N VAL A 397 -27.32 28.14 12.24
CA VAL A 397 -28.77 27.99 12.07
C VAL A 397 -29.47 29.33 12.09
N GLY A 398 -30.55 29.45 11.35
CA GLY A 398 -31.39 30.65 11.33
C GLY A 398 -32.22 30.78 10.06
N PRO A 399 -32.96 31.88 9.89
CA PRO A 399 -33.53 32.23 8.59
C PRO A 399 -32.44 32.38 7.52
N SER A 400 -32.81 32.16 6.26
CA SER A 400 -31.79 32.11 5.15
C SER A 400 -30.92 33.36 5.06
N GLU A 401 -31.43 34.53 5.47
CA GLU A 401 -30.72 35.81 5.38
C GLU A 401 -30.02 36.22 6.69
N ALA A 402 -30.25 35.47 7.82
CA ALA A 402 -29.75 35.83 9.14
C ALA A 402 -29.30 34.58 9.91
N LEU A 403 -28.24 33.94 9.45
CA LEU A 403 -27.65 32.78 10.12
C LEU A 403 -26.89 33.21 11.38
N GLN A 404 -27.09 32.48 12.46
CA GLN A 404 -26.33 32.62 13.70
C GLN A 404 -25.43 31.40 13.92
N LEU A 405 -24.22 31.64 14.38
CA LEU A 405 -23.29 30.58 14.72
C LEU A 405 -23.77 29.84 15.98
N ALA A 406 -24.18 28.59 15.83
CA ALA A 406 -24.64 27.76 16.95
C ALA A 406 -23.45 27.17 17.73
N GLY A 407 -22.36 26.81 17.06
CA GLY A 407 -21.20 26.26 17.73
C GLY A 407 -20.10 25.83 16.80
N ILE A 408 -19.00 25.43 17.42
CA ILE A 408 -17.78 24.90 16.78
C ILE A 408 -17.58 23.46 17.21
N ILE A 409 -17.28 22.59 16.25
CA ILE A 409 -16.99 21.18 16.47
C ILE A 409 -15.56 20.91 16.03
N ALA A 410 -14.76 20.31 16.91
CA ALA A 410 -13.42 19.87 16.58
C ALA A 410 -13.36 18.35 16.44
N LEU A 411 -12.71 17.89 15.36
CA LEU A 411 -12.53 16.48 15.07
C LEU A 411 -11.05 16.15 14.98
N SER A 412 -10.69 14.93 15.37
CA SER A 412 -9.37 14.37 15.16
C SER A 412 -9.45 12.92 14.71
N ASP A 413 -8.39 12.45 14.08
CA ASP A 413 -8.14 11.05 13.81
C ASP A 413 -7.07 10.58 14.81
N PRO A 414 -7.49 9.90 15.91
CA PRO A 414 -6.56 9.57 16.99
C PRO A 414 -5.52 8.56 16.54
N PRO A 415 -4.29 8.63 17.08
CA PRO A 415 -3.32 7.58 16.93
C PRO A 415 -3.88 6.22 17.38
N ARG A 416 -3.41 5.15 16.76
CA ARG A 416 -3.71 3.80 17.21
C ARG A 416 -3.04 3.55 18.57
N ALA A 417 -3.70 2.80 19.41
CA ALA A 417 -3.20 2.52 20.77
C ALA A 417 -1.85 1.79 20.78
N ASP A 418 -1.55 1.04 19.72
CA ASP A 418 -0.33 0.24 19.56
C ASP A 418 0.79 0.97 18.79
N SER A 419 0.53 2.10 18.15
CA SER A 419 1.50 2.78 17.28
C SER A 419 2.78 3.18 18.00
N SER A 420 2.68 3.75 19.20
CA SER A 420 3.87 4.17 19.96
C SER A 420 4.74 2.97 20.38
N ALA A 421 4.13 1.88 20.83
CA ALA A 421 4.85 0.66 21.19
C ALA A 421 5.55 0.03 19.99
N LEU A 422 4.87 -0.02 18.82
CA LEU A 422 5.43 -0.55 17.58
C LEU A 422 6.61 0.29 17.07
N ILE A 423 6.52 1.62 17.13
CA ILE A 423 7.62 2.51 16.74
C ILE A 423 8.83 2.30 17.65
N THR A 424 8.61 2.16 18.96
CA THR A 424 9.67 1.86 19.92
C THR A 424 10.33 0.51 19.61
N GLU A 425 9.54 -0.52 19.32
CA GLU A 425 10.05 -1.85 18.95
C GLU A 425 10.87 -1.79 17.65
N LEU A 426 10.38 -1.11 16.61
CA LEU A 426 11.12 -0.90 15.37
C LEU A 426 12.45 -0.21 15.62
N HIS A 427 12.47 0.80 16.47
CA HIS A 427 13.69 1.52 16.82
C HIS A 427 14.70 0.62 17.54
N THR A 428 14.25 -0.28 18.46
CA THR A 428 15.13 -1.27 19.10
C THR A 428 15.71 -2.28 18.13
N LEU A 429 15.00 -2.55 17.02
CA LEU A 429 15.48 -3.40 15.92
C LEU A 429 16.40 -2.66 14.93
N GLY A 430 16.70 -1.39 15.19
CA GLY A 430 17.55 -0.57 14.33
C GLY A 430 16.82 0.03 13.11
N VAL A 431 15.49 -0.03 13.07
CA VAL A 431 14.68 0.55 12.00
C VAL A 431 14.25 1.96 12.38
N ARG A 432 14.73 2.96 11.66
CA ARG A 432 14.32 4.35 11.83
C ARG A 432 12.94 4.55 11.19
N THR A 433 11.99 5.04 11.95
CA THR A 433 10.66 5.40 11.43
C THR A 433 10.58 6.91 11.14
N VAL A 434 10.07 7.24 9.95
CA VAL A 434 9.85 8.62 9.48
C VAL A 434 8.39 8.75 9.09
N MET A 435 7.66 9.73 9.65
CA MET A 435 6.28 9.98 9.27
C MET A 435 6.20 10.82 8.00
N VAL A 436 5.38 10.38 7.03
CA VAL A 436 5.17 11.08 5.76
C VAL A 436 3.67 11.29 5.53
N THR A 437 3.23 12.54 5.48
CA THR A 437 1.80 12.87 5.38
C THR A 437 1.53 14.06 4.46
N GLY A 438 0.32 14.10 3.88
CA GLY A 438 -0.21 15.27 3.17
C GLY A 438 -0.73 16.37 4.07
N ASP A 439 -0.82 16.14 5.38
CA ASP A 439 -1.33 17.11 6.35
C ASP A 439 -0.40 18.30 6.56
N ALA A 440 -0.96 19.36 7.17
CA ALA A 440 -0.18 20.52 7.59
C ALA A 440 0.88 20.15 8.66
N PRO A 441 2.03 20.86 8.70
CA PRO A 441 3.11 20.58 9.65
C PRO A 441 2.68 20.56 11.12
N SER A 442 1.77 21.44 11.51
CA SER A 442 1.23 21.50 12.89
C SER A 442 0.52 20.21 13.30
N THR A 443 -0.40 19.74 12.47
CA THR A 443 -1.14 18.48 12.70
C THR A 443 -0.21 17.28 12.71
N ALA A 444 0.72 17.24 11.75
CA ALA A 444 1.71 16.17 11.63
C ALA A 444 2.59 16.07 12.87
N THR A 445 3.06 17.21 13.40
CA THR A 445 3.91 17.27 14.60
C THR A 445 3.22 16.71 15.84
N ILE A 446 1.94 17.02 16.01
CA ILE A 446 1.16 16.57 17.17
C ILE A 446 1.01 15.04 17.15
N VAL A 447 0.65 14.48 16.00
CA VAL A 447 0.53 13.02 15.86
C VAL A 447 1.89 12.35 16.01
N ALA A 448 2.96 12.91 15.44
CA ALA A 448 4.31 12.37 15.56
C ALA A 448 4.73 12.26 17.03
N ARG A 449 4.56 13.32 17.81
CA ARG A 449 4.86 13.31 19.26
C ARG A 449 4.02 12.30 20.02
N ALA A 450 2.73 12.19 19.69
CA ALA A 450 1.82 11.26 20.35
C ALA A 450 2.21 9.79 20.12
N VAL A 451 2.89 9.48 19.00
CA VAL A 451 3.37 8.13 18.69
C VAL A 451 4.86 7.92 19.01
N GLY A 452 5.53 8.91 19.62
CA GLY A 452 6.94 8.79 20.03
C GLY A 452 7.95 9.03 18.90
N LEU A 453 7.55 9.75 17.85
CA LEU A 453 8.45 10.19 16.78
C LEU A 453 8.96 11.59 17.11
N ASP A 454 10.07 11.66 17.86
CA ASP A 454 10.73 12.92 18.20
C ASP A 454 11.77 13.29 17.15
N GLY A 455 11.74 14.56 16.73
CA GLY A 455 12.72 15.08 15.76
C GLY A 455 12.20 16.28 14.97
N ALA A 456 13.05 16.78 14.08
CA ALA A 456 12.74 17.94 13.26
C ALA A 456 11.66 17.60 12.20
N VAL A 457 10.85 18.61 11.87
CA VAL A 457 9.91 18.58 10.75
C VAL A 457 10.60 19.16 9.52
N ALA A 458 10.51 18.47 8.41
CA ALA A 458 11.07 18.97 7.16
C ALA A 458 10.38 20.28 6.73
N PRO A 459 11.12 21.27 6.23
CA PRO A 459 10.52 22.47 5.69
C PRO A 459 9.60 22.15 4.51
N PRO A 460 8.50 22.91 4.33
CA PRO A 460 7.62 22.70 3.20
C PRO A 460 8.33 23.03 1.88
N GLY A 461 8.08 22.21 0.86
CA GLY A 461 8.67 22.42 -0.46
C GLY A 461 9.04 21.11 -1.16
N PRO A 462 9.68 21.21 -2.33
CA PRO A 462 10.15 20.04 -3.06
C PRO A 462 11.22 19.28 -2.26
N ILE A 463 11.14 17.95 -2.29
CA ILE A 463 12.08 17.09 -1.57
C ILE A 463 13.43 17.13 -2.28
N SER A 464 14.48 17.56 -1.57
CA SER A 464 15.84 17.55 -2.07
C SER A 464 16.33 16.13 -2.30
N GLU A 465 17.06 15.90 -3.40
CA GLU A 465 17.73 14.61 -3.65
C GLU A 465 18.81 14.28 -2.61
N ALA A 466 19.31 15.27 -1.90
CA ALA A 466 20.35 15.14 -0.87
C ALA A 466 19.77 14.96 0.55
N VAL A 467 18.43 14.88 0.70
CA VAL A 467 17.82 14.68 2.03
C VAL A 467 18.18 13.30 2.58
N ARG A 468 18.53 13.28 3.85
CA ARG A 468 18.89 12.06 4.57
C ARG A 468 17.78 11.67 5.55
N ALA A 469 17.65 10.38 5.83
CA ALA A 469 16.63 9.87 6.75
C ALA A 469 16.84 10.39 8.18
N GLU A 470 18.07 10.73 8.54
CA GLU A 470 18.47 11.23 9.86
C GLU A 470 18.10 12.69 10.08
N ASP A 471 17.89 13.46 9.02
CA ASP A 471 17.70 14.92 9.12
C ASP A 471 16.34 15.27 9.75
N PHE A 472 15.29 14.47 9.44
CA PHE A 472 13.93 14.80 9.85
C PHE A 472 13.17 13.54 10.32
N ALA A 473 12.28 13.72 11.31
CA ALA A 473 11.34 12.69 11.74
C ALA A 473 9.99 12.77 11.02
N VAL A 474 9.65 13.95 10.48
CA VAL A 474 8.34 14.22 9.87
C VAL A 474 8.50 14.97 8.56
N PHE A 475 7.86 14.46 7.52
CA PHE A 475 7.65 15.12 6.23
C PHE A 475 6.18 15.41 6.06
N ALA A 476 5.79 16.67 6.23
CA ALA A 476 4.40 17.16 6.14
C ALA A 476 4.13 17.85 4.80
N GLY A 477 2.86 17.91 4.39
CA GLY A 477 2.45 18.51 3.12
C GLY A 477 2.95 17.76 1.88
N VAL A 478 3.30 16.47 2.02
CA VAL A 478 3.92 15.68 0.95
C VAL A 478 2.83 15.02 0.10
N LEU A 479 2.77 15.42 -1.16
CA LEU A 479 1.91 14.80 -2.18
C LEU A 479 2.41 13.39 -2.54
N PRO A 480 1.57 12.55 -3.19
CA PRO A 480 1.94 11.18 -3.57
C PRO A 480 3.24 11.06 -4.37
N GLU A 481 3.49 12.00 -5.29
CA GLU A 481 4.74 12.05 -6.05
C GLU A 481 5.94 12.38 -5.16
N GLY A 482 5.77 13.28 -4.18
CA GLY A 482 6.80 13.61 -3.20
C GLY A 482 7.16 12.42 -2.30
N LYS A 483 6.18 11.60 -1.91
CA LYS A 483 6.44 10.34 -1.17
C LYS A 483 7.39 9.42 -1.94
N TYR A 484 7.21 9.33 -3.26
CA TYR A 484 8.11 8.56 -4.11
C TYR A 484 9.51 9.15 -4.19
N GLN A 485 9.62 10.47 -4.36
CA GLN A 485 10.91 11.16 -4.41
C GLN A 485 11.68 10.98 -3.10
N LEU A 486 10.99 11.04 -1.95
CA LEU A 486 11.57 10.80 -0.63
C LEU A 486 12.16 9.39 -0.51
N VAL A 487 11.40 8.37 -0.88
CA VAL A 487 11.89 6.99 -0.88
C VAL A 487 13.12 6.85 -1.79
N GLN A 488 13.12 7.48 -2.96
CA GLN A 488 14.27 7.46 -3.86
C GLN A 488 15.50 8.16 -3.27
N ALA A 489 15.32 9.30 -2.61
CA ALA A 489 16.40 10.04 -1.97
C ALA A 489 17.08 9.18 -0.89
N PHE A 490 16.29 8.56 -0.01
CA PHE A 490 16.82 7.66 1.03
C PHE A 490 17.51 6.42 0.44
N GLN A 491 16.98 5.86 -0.65
CA GLN A 491 17.64 4.74 -1.34
C GLN A 491 18.96 5.15 -2.00
N LYS A 492 19.05 6.38 -2.54
CA LYS A 492 20.31 6.92 -3.09
C LYS A 492 21.36 7.11 -1.99
N SER A 493 20.94 7.46 -0.78
CA SER A 493 21.79 7.57 0.42
C SER A 493 22.24 6.21 0.97
N GLY A 494 21.78 5.09 0.39
CA GLY A 494 22.21 3.74 0.75
C GLY A 494 21.26 2.96 1.64
N HIS A 495 20.11 3.55 2.03
CA HIS A 495 19.14 2.90 2.91
C HIS A 495 18.26 1.87 2.19
N THR A 496 17.84 0.87 2.93
CA THR A 496 16.78 -0.06 2.53
C THR A 496 15.46 0.43 3.10
N VAL A 497 14.66 1.07 2.25
CA VAL A 497 13.47 1.82 2.67
C VAL A 497 12.21 0.99 2.51
N GLY A 498 11.47 0.83 3.60
CA GLY A 498 10.07 0.41 3.58
C GLY A 498 9.13 1.61 3.52
N MET A 499 7.96 1.44 2.94
CA MET A 499 6.90 2.41 3.01
C MET A 499 5.58 1.73 3.33
N CYS A 500 4.91 2.17 4.40
CA CYS A 500 3.59 1.69 4.76
C CYS A 500 2.55 2.81 4.66
N GLY A 501 1.34 2.46 4.22
CA GLY A 501 0.23 3.38 4.10
C GLY A 501 -1.09 2.67 3.81
N ALA A 502 -2.19 3.20 4.35
CA ALA A 502 -3.53 2.62 4.19
C ALA A 502 -4.15 2.89 2.81
N THR A 503 -3.68 3.91 2.10
CA THR A 503 -4.17 4.30 0.78
C THR A 503 -3.36 3.63 -0.33
N ALA A 504 -3.50 2.32 -0.41
CA ALA A 504 -2.92 1.52 -1.48
C ALA A 504 -3.09 2.08 -2.91
N PRO A 505 -4.18 2.75 -3.25
CA PRO A 505 -4.35 3.31 -4.58
C PRO A 505 -3.32 4.35 -4.97
N THR A 506 -3.01 5.29 -4.12
CA THR A 506 -2.10 6.41 -4.45
C THR A 506 -0.62 6.03 -4.48
N MET A 507 -0.25 4.92 -3.83
CA MET A 507 1.14 4.48 -3.72
C MET A 507 1.57 3.41 -4.74
N ARG A 508 0.63 2.80 -5.47
CA ARG A 508 0.98 1.76 -6.46
C ARG A 508 1.90 2.25 -7.58
N ARG A 509 1.82 3.52 -7.98
CA ARG A 509 2.70 4.07 -9.02
C ARG A 509 4.15 4.26 -8.57
N PRO A 510 4.46 4.81 -7.39
CA PRO A 510 5.83 5.00 -6.95
C PRO A 510 6.55 3.68 -6.62
N CYS A 511 5.87 2.76 -5.94
CA CYS A 511 6.50 1.52 -5.46
C CYS A 511 6.62 0.42 -6.51
N ALA A 512 5.88 0.50 -7.63
CA ALA A 512 6.00 -0.48 -8.71
C ALA A 512 7.39 -0.46 -9.40
N LYS A 513 8.13 0.63 -9.27
CA LYS A 513 9.49 0.70 -9.82
C LYS A 513 10.59 0.26 -8.87
N ARG A 514 10.39 0.32 -7.53
CA ARG A 514 11.41 -0.15 -6.57
C ARG A 514 10.81 -0.45 -5.20
N ARG A 515 10.83 -1.70 -4.75
CA ARG A 515 10.87 -2.22 -3.38
C ARG A 515 9.80 -1.71 -2.42
N TRP A 516 8.87 -2.60 -2.07
CA TRP A 516 7.92 -2.54 -0.98
C TRP A 516 6.83 -1.45 -1.03
N ALA A 517 5.63 -1.87 -1.35
CA ALA A 517 4.38 -1.35 -0.83
C ALA A 517 3.43 -2.53 -0.62
N SER A 518 3.16 -2.85 0.63
CA SER A 518 2.06 -3.75 0.98
C SER A 518 0.85 -2.91 1.32
N PRO A 519 -0.31 -3.10 0.65
CA PRO A 519 -1.54 -2.46 1.08
C PRO A 519 -2.04 -3.14 2.35
N CYS A 520 -2.09 -2.41 3.47
CA CYS A 520 -2.88 -2.83 4.63
C CYS A 520 -4.36 -2.85 4.26
N ARG A 521 -4.97 -4.04 4.21
CA ARG A 521 -6.42 -4.17 4.17
C ARG A 521 -6.99 -4.07 5.57
N ARG A 522 -8.11 -3.35 5.73
CA ARG A 522 -8.97 -3.40 6.92
C ARG A 522 -9.22 -4.86 7.29
N ARG A 523 -9.00 -5.21 8.54
CA ARG A 523 -9.40 -6.49 9.12
C ARG A 523 -10.60 -6.32 10.04
N PRO A 524 -11.47 -7.34 10.10
CA PRO A 524 -12.37 -7.49 11.22
C PRO A 524 -11.53 -7.71 12.49
N THR A 525 -12.02 -7.19 13.59
CA THR A 525 -11.48 -7.20 14.95
C THR A 525 -10.67 -8.46 15.32
N TRP A 526 -9.37 -8.26 15.59
CA TRP A 526 -8.48 -9.27 16.13
C TRP A 526 -8.42 -9.18 17.65
N PRO A 527 -8.27 -10.30 18.36
CA PRO A 527 -8.00 -10.26 19.79
C PRO A 527 -6.60 -9.70 20.05
N SER A 528 -6.51 -8.91 21.09
CA SER A 528 -5.44 -8.04 21.55
C SER A 528 -4.14 -8.71 21.99
N ARG A 529 -3.46 -9.53 21.17
CA ARG A 529 -2.16 -10.10 21.58
C ARG A 529 -1.20 -10.47 20.43
N GLN A 530 -1.14 -9.75 19.32
CA GLN A 530 -0.05 -9.99 18.37
C GLN A 530 0.35 -8.69 17.64
N PRO A 531 1.66 -8.44 17.41
CA PRO A 531 2.12 -7.25 16.70
C PRO A 531 1.62 -7.29 15.26
N ALA A 532 0.95 -6.22 14.86
CA ALA A 532 0.47 -6.05 13.49
C ALA A 532 1.60 -5.47 12.63
N TRP A 533 2.31 -6.32 11.95
CA TRP A 533 3.20 -5.92 10.85
C TRP A 533 2.34 -5.66 9.61
N CYS A 534 2.32 -4.45 9.14
CA CYS A 534 1.74 -4.06 7.85
C CYS A 534 2.79 -3.99 6.78
#